data_b27cdebea89efa065f482f24f431d987
#
_entry.id   b27cdebea89efa065f482f24f431d987
#
_cell.length_a   1.000
_cell.length_b   1.000
_cell.length_c   1.000
_cell.angle_alpha   90.00
_cell.angle_beta   90.00
_cell.angle_gamma   90.00
#
_symmetry.space_group_name_H-M   'P 1'
#
loop_
_entity.id
_entity.type
_entity.pdbx_description
1 polymer ?
#
loop_
_entity_poly.entity_id
_entity_poly.type
_entity_poly.pdbx_seq_one_letter_code
_entity_poly.pdbx_strand_id
1 'polypeptide(L)'
;MNDFGVHRGTQRAYIALHSEIASSGRRGFYSSFQYVTLIGGQLLASLLAVIMTSTLGEEAITNGWWRLPFVIGALAAVVSLWLRNGLEETTSSTERSEEGAGTLRQLMQHPRSFWVVLGITAIGSLTFYTYTTYMQKFLINTGGFAKGDVARTMTVCLFVFMILQPLTGLLSDKIGRKNTILIFGVASTVGTIPAFMLLEAQSTLIGAGAVIILIFVFESGYTSISGILKAEMFPTYIRGLGVGFTYAVGNSLFGGSAEYVALGLKNAGHANAFPIYVTVMAALGVVAMLFLHDSRTHSTIDNPESSAYAKK
;
A
#
# COMPACT_ATOMS: atom_id res chain seq x y z
N MET A 1 28.60 -22.81 -34.72
CA MET A 1 28.66 -23.16 -33.28
C MET A 1 29.31 -21.99 -32.56
N ASN A 2 28.63 -20.92 -32.18
CA ASN A 2 29.10 -19.83 -31.27
C ASN A 2 28.06 -18.72 -31.03
N ASP A 3 26.77 -18.90 -31.40
CA ASP A 3 25.74 -17.86 -31.14
C ASP A 3 25.09 -17.92 -29.76
N PHE A 4 25.26 -19.02 -29.02
CA PHE A 4 24.66 -19.19 -27.69
C PHE A 4 25.37 -18.41 -26.54
N GLY A 5 26.60 -17.99 -26.75
CA GLY A 5 27.40 -17.28 -25.73
C GLY A 5 27.09 -15.78 -25.67
N VAL A 6 26.81 -15.16 -26.78
CA VAL A 6 26.57 -13.71 -26.88
C VAL A 6 25.19 -13.33 -26.33
N HIS A 7 24.15 -14.16 -26.57
CA HIS A 7 22.83 -13.91 -26.04
C HIS A 7 22.73 -14.00 -24.49
N ARG A 8 23.50 -14.92 -23.88
CA ARG A 8 23.53 -15.01 -22.39
C ARG A 8 24.28 -13.84 -21.75
N GLY A 9 25.30 -13.31 -22.41
CA GLY A 9 26.07 -12.15 -21.95
C GLY A 9 25.23 -10.86 -21.97
N THR A 10 24.50 -10.63 -23.06
CA THR A 10 23.63 -9.45 -23.21
C THR A 10 22.43 -9.51 -22.26
N GLN A 11 21.82 -10.67 -22.05
CA GLN A 11 20.70 -10.83 -21.11
C GLN A 11 21.14 -10.63 -19.66
N ARG A 12 22.30 -11.16 -19.25
CA ARG A 12 22.88 -10.89 -17.94
C ARG A 12 23.26 -9.42 -17.76
N ALA A 13 23.79 -8.77 -18.79
CA ALA A 13 24.07 -7.34 -18.77
C ALA A 13 22.79 -6.49 -18.68
N TYR A 14 21.71 -6.91 -19.34
CA TYR A 14 20.40 -6.23 -19.27
C TYR A 14 19.72 -6.38 -17.91
N ILE A 15 19.77 -7.59 -17.31
CA ILE A 15 19.28 -7.85 -15.94
C ILE A 15 20.16 -7.14 -14.91
N ALA A 16 21.48 -7.13 -15.10
CA ALA A 16 22.41 -6.36 -14.27
C ALA A 16 22.14 -4.86 -14.41
N LEU A 17 21.94 -4.33 -15.61
CA LEU A 17 21.65 -2.92 -15.83
C LEU A 17 20.33 -2.47 -15.20
N HIS A 18 19.27 -3.30 -15.25
CA HIS A 18 17.99 -3.00 -14.57
C HIS A 18 18.06 -3.21 -13.06
N SER A 19 18.88 -4.12 -12.55
CA SER A 19 19.16 -4.25 -11.12
C SER A 19 20.13 -3.18 -10.61
N GLU A 20 20.99 -2.64 -11.48
CA GLU A 20 21.90 -1.53 -11.20
C GLU A 20 21.21 -0.16 -11.28
N ILE A 21 20.15 0.01 -12.08
CA ILE A 21 19.29 1.21 -12.07
C ILE A 21 18.53 1.30 -10.73
N ALA A 22 18.14 0.19 -10.13
CA ALA A 22 17.81 0.11 -8.71
C ALA A 22 19.09 -0.06 -7.90
N SER A 23 20.00 0.94 -7.93
CA SER A 23 21.26 0.92 -7.19
C SER A 23 21.01 0.44 -5.78
N SER A 24 21.83 -0.49 -5.29
CA SER A 24 21.75 -1.23 -4.03
C SER A 24 21.56 -0.39 -2.75
N GLY A 25 21.39 0.93 -2.86
CA GLY A 25 21.15 1.85 -1.75
C GLY A 25 19.89 2.70 -1.86
N ARG A 26 19.07 2.56 -2.93
CA ARG A 26 17.88 3.41 -3.18
C ARG A 26 16.60 2.63 -3.48
N ARG A 27 16.53 1.39 -3.08
CA ARG A 27 15.38 0.52 -3.37
C ARG A 27 14.09 0.99 -2.70
N GLY A 28 14.18 1.59 -1.50
CA GLY A 28 13.03 2.17 -0.82
C GLY A 28 12.45 3.35 -1.61
N PHE A 29 13.32 4.22 -2.14
CA PHE A 29 12.90 5.30 -3.03
C PHE A 29 12.15 4.80 -4.25
N TYR A 30 12.71 3.84 -4.99
CA TYR A 30 12.05 3.29 -6.18
C TYR A 30 10.77 2.51 -5.86
N SER A 31 10.74 1.76 -4.75
CA SER A 31 9.54 1.05 -4.28
C SER A 31 8.39 2.02 -3.97
N SER A 32 8.69 3.22 -3.49
CA SER A 32 7.67 4.22 -3.12
C SER A 32 6.79 4.65 -4.29
N PHE A 33 7.30 4.58 -5.52
CA PHE A 33 6.53 4.93 -6.72
C PHE A 33 5.32 4.03 -6.96
N GLN A 34 5.30 2.81 -6.40
CA GLN A 34 4.13 1.97 -6.41
C GLN A 34 2.94 2.67 -5.72
N TYR A 35 3.17 3.28 -4.57
CA TYR A 35 2.11 4.01 -3.87
C TYR A 35 1.92 5.43 -4.40
N VAL A 36 2.92 6.05 -4.99
CA VAL A 36 2.73 7.31 -5.76
C VAL A 36 1.67 7.09 -6.85
N THR A 37 1.75 6.00 -7.61
CA THR A 37 0.76 5.69 -8.65
C THR A 37 -0.61 5.32 -8.07
N LEU A 38 -0.65 4.57 -6.97
CA LEU A 38 -1.90 4.16 -6.31
C LEU A 38 -2.62 5.38 -5.71
N ILE A 39 -1.92 6.20 -4.92
CA ILE A 39 -2.46 7.43 -4.33
C ILE A 39 -2.77 8.45 -5.44
N GLY A 40 -1.94 8.52 -6.49
CA GLY A 40 -2.19 9.35 -7.67
C GLY A 40 -3.51 9.00 -8.37
N GLY A 41 -3.81 7.72 -8.51
CA GLY A 41 -5.11 7.26 -9.02
C GLY A 41 -6.28 7.69 -8.13
N GLN A 42 -6.14 7.55 -6.80
CA GLN A 42 -7.14 8.00 -5.83
C GLN A 42 -7.30 9.53 -5.84
N LEU A 43 -6.19 10.26 -5.98
CA LEU A 43 -6.19 11.73 -6.11
C LEU A 43 -6.91 12.18 -7.38
N LEU A 44 -6.65 11.55 -8.53
CA LEU A 44 -7.35 11.84 -9.78
C LEU A 44 -8.86 11.58 -9.67
N ALA A 45 -9.26 10.48 -9.03
CA ALA A 45 -10.66 10.18 -8.79
C ALA A 45 -11.32 11.23 -7.86
N SER A 46 -10.61 11.63 -6.79
CA SER A 46 -11.08 12.67 -5.87
C SER A 46 -11.19 14.05 -6.57
N LEU A 47 -10.19 14.41 -7.37
CA LEU A 47 -10.19 15.66 -8.15
C LEU A 47 -11.34 15.67 -9.17
N LEU A 48 -11.56 14.56 -9.86
CA LEU A 48 -12.69 14.43 -10.79
C LEU A 48 -14.03 14.59 -10.07
N ALA A 49 -14.20 13.99 -8.88
CA ALA A 49 -15.39 14.15 -8.07
C ALA A 49 -15.59 15.62 -7.65
N VAL A 50 -14.53 16.31 -7.22
CA VAL A 50 -14.59 17.76 -6.89
C VAL A 50 -14.98 18.59 -8.10
N ILE A 51 -14.38 18.36 -9.27
CA ILE A 51 -14.72 19.07 -10.52
C ILE A 51 -16.18 18.83 -10.88
N MET A 52 -16.62 17.58 -10.89
CA MET A 52 -18.00 17.23 -11.23
C MET A 52 -19.00 17.88 -10.27
N THR A 53 -18.74 17.84 -8.97
CA THR A 53 -19.62 18.45 -7.97
C THR A 53 -19.71 19.97 -8.14
N SER A 54 -18.56 20.61 -8.44
CA SER A 54 -18.51 22.08 -8.60
C SER A 54 -19.09 22.58 -9.91
N THR A 55 -19.05 21.78 -10.99
CA THR A 55 -19.52 22.19 -12.33
C THR A 55 -20.93 21.75 -12.64
N LEU A 56 -21.31 20.53 -12.25
CA LEU A 56 -22.61 19.92 -12.58
C LEU A 56 -23.64 20.03 -11.45
N GLY A 57 -23.15 20.19 -10.20
CA GLY A 57 -23.99 20.15 -9.01
C GLY A 57 -24.35 18.73 -8.55
N GLU A 58 -24.81 18.59 -7.30
CA GLU A 58 -25.13 17.27 -6.70
C GLU A 58 -26.33 16.59 -7.39
N GLU A 59 -27.29 17.35 -7.85
CA GLU A 59 -28.50 16.85 -8.52
C GLU A 59 -28.16 16.15 -9.86
N ALA A 60 -27.34 16.77 -10.68
CA ALA A 60 -26.90 16.15 -11.94
C ALA A 60 -26.12 14.84 -11.70
N ILE A 61 -25.25 14.82 -10.68
CA ILE A 61 -24.50 13.63 -10.32
C ILE A 61 -25.45 12.49 -9.95
N THR A 62 -26.46 12.75 -9.13
CA THR A 62 -27.46 11.76 -8.70
C THR A 62 -28.31 11.28 -9.89
N ASN A 63 -28.59 12.15 -10.87
CA ASN A 63 -29.37 11.85 -12.06
C ASN A 63 -28.63 11.08 -13.16
N GLY A 64 -27.38 10.62 -12.90
CA GLY A 64 -26.70 9.68 -13.79
C GLY A 64 -25.26 10.04 -14.14
N TRP A 65 -24.80 11.25 -13.91
CA TRP A 65 -23.42 11.67 -14.19
C TRP A 65 -22.38 10.96 -13.34
N TRP A 66 -22.79 10.30 -12.23
CA TRP A 66 -21.90 9.45 -11.45
C TRP A 66 -21.24 8.31 -12.25
N ARG A 67 -21.77 7.98 -13.44
CA ARG A 67 -21.22 6.98 -14.36
C ARG A 67 -19.96 7.45 -15.09
N LEU A 68 -19.77 8.77 -15.25
CA LEU A 68 -18.64 9.33 -16.00
C LEU A 68 -17.27 8.89 -15.49
N PRO A 69 -16.98 8.89 -14.17
CA PRO A 69 -15.72 8.37 -13.65
C PRO A 69 -15.46 6.91 -14.03
N PHE A 70 -16.50 6.08 -14.09
CA PHE A 70 -16.35 4.66 -14.47
C PHE A 70 -16.03 4.51 -15.96
N VAL A 71 -16.60 5.35 -16.82
CA VAL A 71 -16.27 5.36 -18.26
C VAL A 71 -14.80 5.78 -18.45
N ILE A 72 -14.35 6.83 -17.76
CA ILE A 72 -12.95 7.27 -17.80
C ILE A 72 -12.02 6.15 -17.30
N GLY A 73 -12.38 5.48 -16.19
CA GLY A 73 -11.63 4.34 -15.66
C GLY A 73 -11.57 3.17 -16.63
N ALA A 74 -12.67 2.86 -17.32
CA ALA A 74 -12.69 1.81 -18.33
C ALA A 74 -11.79 2.13 -19.52
N LEU A 75 -11.78 3.37 -20.00
CA LEU A 75 -10.86 3.81 -21.07
C LEU A 75 -9.41 3.72 -20.62
N ALA A 76 -9.10 4.15 -19.40
CA ALA A 76 -7.75 4.01 -18.83
C ALA A 76 -7.32 2.55 -18.71
N ALA A 77 -8.24 1.63 -18.37
CA ALA A 77 -7.95 0.21 -18.30
C ALA A 77 -7.63 -0.36 -19.70
N VAL A 78 -8.36 0.04 -20.75
CA VAL A 78 -8.06 -0.37 -22.14
C VAL A 78 -6.67 0.11 -22.56
N VAL A 79 -6.32 1.37 -22.27
CA VAL A 79 -4.97 1.91 -22.55
C VAL A 79 -3.91 1.12 -21.80
N SER A 80 -4.14 0.79 -20.52
CA SER A 80 -3.21 0.00 -19.71
C SER A 80 -3.02 -1.42 -20.29
N LEU A 81 -4.08 -2.07 -20.75
CA LEU A 81 -3.99 -3.38 -21.42
C LEU A 81 -3.19 -3.30 -22.73
N TRP A 82 -3.42 -2.24 -23.52
CA TRP A 82 -2.66 -2.04 -24.76
C TRP A 82 -1.16 -1.83 -24.49
N LEU A 83 -0.82 -0.99 -23.52
CA LEU A 83 0.58 -0.77 -23.11
C LEU A 83 1.22 -2.06 -22.56
N ARG A 84 0.48 -2.87 -21.79
CA ARG A 84 0.98 -4.13 -21.24
C ARG A 84 1.32 -5.15 -22.33
N ASN A 85 0.56 -5.20 -23.42
CA ASN A 85 0.82 -6.11 -24.54
C ASN A 85 2.12 -5.77 -25.29
N GLY A 86 2.65 -4.55 -25.15
CA GLY A 86 3.93 -4.12 -25.70
C GLY A 86 5.14 -4.34 -24.78
N LEU A 87 4.94 -4.77 -23.54
CA LEU A 87 6.01 -5.04 -22.59
C LEU A 87 6.43 -6.51 -22.67
N GLU A 88 7.73 -6.75 -22.94
CA GLU A 88 8.30 -8.09 -22.84
C GLU A 88 8.25 -8.60 -21.38
N GLU A 89 7.83 -9.85 -21.21
CA GLU A 89 7.83 -10.50 -19.90
C GLU A 89 9.28 -10.67 -19.41
N THR A 90 9.61 -10.04 -18.28
CA THR A 90 10.94 -10.10 -17.66
C THR A 90 11.23 -11.43 -16.94
N THR A 91 10.24 -12.31 -16.81
CA THR A 91 10.39 -13.62 -16.15
C THR A 91 11.00 -14.63 -17.12
N SER A 92 12.19 -15.15 -16.80
CA SER A 92 12.85 -16.15 -17.63
C SER A 92 12.06 -17.46 -17.65
N SER A 93 12.03 -18.11 -18.82
CA SER A 93 11.36 -19.42 -19.00
C SER A 93 11.92 -20.51 -18.06
N THR A 94 13.13 -20.34 -17.57
CA THR A 94 13.81 -21.27 -16.64
C THR A 94 13.20 -21.18 -15.23
N GLU A 95 12.73 -20.02 -14.78
CA GLU A 95 12.09 -19.84 -13.46
C GLU A 95 10.66 -20.39 -13.43
N ARG A 96 10.03 -20.54 -14.61
CA ARG A 96 8.69 -21.15 -14.77
C ARG A 96 8.73 -22.68 -14.78
N SER A 97 9.89 -23.30 -15.02
CA SER A 97 10.01 -24.75 -15.20
C SER A 97 10.29 -25.53 -13.92
N GLU A 98 10.38 -24.89 -12.75
CA GLU A 98 10.40 -25.61 -11.48
C GLU A 98 9.01 -26.26 -11.26
N GLU A 99 8.97 -27.60 -11.13
CA GLU A 99 7.73 -28.33 -10.88
C GLU A 99 7.02 -27.79 -9.63
N GLY A 100 5.80 -27.28 -9.83
CA GLY A 100 4.96 -26.70 -8.77
C GLY A 100 5.25 -25.23 -8.44
N ALA A 101 6.12 -24.51 -9.20
CA ALA A 101 6.33 -23.09 -9.02
C ALA A 101 4.99 -22.33 -9.03
N GLY A 102 4.77 -21.49 -8.01
CA GLY A 102 3.55 -20.71 -7.88
C GLY A 102 2.34 -21.46 -7.33
N THR A 103 2.49 -22.60 -6.67
CA THR A 103 1.39 -23.33 -6.02
C THR A 103 1.17 -22.90 -4.58
N LEU A 104 -0.09 -22.91 -4.10
CA LEU A 104 -0.43 -22.67 -2.70
C LEU A 104 0.25 -23.66 -1.75
N ARG A 105 0.49 -24.89 -2.20
CA ARG A 105 1.23 -25.89 -1.41
C ARG A 105 2.66 -25.45 -1.10
N GLN A 106 3.34 -24.86 -2.07
CA GLN A 106 4.70 -24.31 -1.86
C GLN A 106 4.67 -23.06 -0.97
N LEU A 107 3.65 -22.19 -1.12
CA LEU A 107 3.49 -21.04 -0.24
C LEU A 107 3.37 -21.47 1.23
N MET A 108 2.62 -22.55 1.51
CA MET A 108 2.46 -23.10 2.86
C MET A 108 3.73 -23.77 3.43
N GLN A 109 4.75 -23.99 2.60
CA GLN A 109 6.09 -24.41 3.09
C GLN A 109 6.88 -23.24 3.71
N HIS A 110 6.41 -22.00 3.51
CA HIS A 110 6.99 -20.79 4.12
C HIS A 110 6.01 -20.08 5.08
N PRO A 111 5.51 -20.79 6.13
CA PRO A 111 4.43 -20.26 6.97
C PRO A 111 4.83 -19.00 7.72
N ARG A 112 6.09 -18.86 8.12
CA ARG A 112 6.59 -17.65 8.79
C ARG A 112 6.48 -16.44 7.89
N SER A 113 6.98 -16.51 6.65
CA SER A 113 6.90 -15.42 5.69
C SER A 113 5.44 -15.07 5.38
N PHE A 114 4.58 -16.08 5.22
CA PHE A 114 3.16 -15.92 4.96
C PHE A 114 2.47 -15.12 6.09
N TRP A 115 2.60 -15.55 7.34
CA TRP A 115 1.92 -14.89 8.47
C TRP A 115 2.48 -13.51 8.77
N VAL A 116 3.79 -13.30 8.63
CA VAL A 116 4.42 -11.98 8.83
C VAL A 116 3.92 -11.01 7.76
N VAL A 117 3.96 -11.40 6.48
CA VAL A 117 3.50 -10.52 5.39
C VAL A 117 1.99 -10.27 5.47
N LEU A 118 1.20 -11.29 5.84
CA LEU A 118 -0.24 -11.12 6.05
C LEU A 118 -0.53 -10.14 7.19
N GLY A 119 0.15 -10.29 8.34
CA GLY A 119 -0.03 -9.38 9.49
C GLY A 119 0.33 -7.94 9.16
N ILE A 120 1.47 -7.71 8.48
CA ILE A 120 1.88 -6.38 8.04
C ILE A 120 0.91 -5.81 7.01
N THR A 121 0.41 -6.65 6.10
CA THR A 121 -0.56 -6.21 5.09
C THR A 121 -1.90 -5.88 5.74
N ALA A 122 -2.36 -6.69 6.69
CA ALA A 122 -3.62 -6.48 7.39
C ALA A 122 -3.67 -5.11 8.05
N ILE A 123 -2.65 -4.76 8.85
CA ILE A 123 -2.62 -3.45 9.51
C ILE A 123 -2.43 -2.32 8.51
N GLY A 124 -1.47 -2.45 7.59
CA GLY A 124 -1.20 -1.38 6.63
C GLY A 124 -2.39 -1.10 5.71
N SER A 125 -3.14 -2.13 5.29
CA SER A 125 -4.36 -1.93 4.51
C SER A 125 -5.50 -1.36 5.37
N LEU A 126 -5.67 -1.84 6.60
CA LEU A 126 -6.69 -1.33 7.50
C LEU A 126 -6.50 0.17 7.77
N THR A 127 -5.29 0.59 8.15
CA THR A 127 -4.98 2.00 8.43
C THR A 127 -5.07 2.85 7.16
N PHE A 128 -4.55 2.37 6.03
CA PHE A 128 -4.65 3.06 4.76
C PHE A 128 -6.10 3.38 4.39
N TYR A 129 -7.01 2.40 4.38
CA TYR A 129 -8.41 2.62 4.05
C TYR A 129 -9.16 3.41 5.14
N THR A 130 -8.79 3.24 6.40
CA THR A 130 -9.33 4.06 7.49
C THR A 130 -9.07 5.53 7.25
N TYR A 131 -7.82 5.91 6.95
CA TYR A 131 -7.44 7.30 6.88
C TYR A 131 -7.60 7.94 5.48
N THR A 132 -7.62 7.16 4.41
CA THR A 132 -7.85 7.70 3.06
C THR A 132 -9.32 7.65 2.64
N THR A 133 -10.06 6.62 2.99
CA THR A 133 -11.43 6.38 2.50
C THR A 133 -12.48 6.67 3.57
N TYR A 134 -12.42 5.97 4.71
CA TYR A 134 -13.40 6.15 5.77
C TYR A 134 -13.35 7.55 6.40
N MET A 135 -12.17 8.16 6.46
CA MET A 135 -11.99 9.49 7.07
C MET A 135 -12.89 10.56 6.45
N GLN A 136 -13.14 10.51 5.15
CA GLN A 136 -14.10 11.43 4.51
C GLN A 136 -15.50 11.31 5.12
N LYS A 137 -15.97 10.07 5.33
CA LYS A 137 -17.29 9.82 5.94
C LYS A 137 -17.31 10.19 7.42
N PHE A 138 -16.19 9.98 8.12
CA PHE A 138 -16.05 10.40 9.50
C PHE A 138 -16.18 11.92 9.66
N LEU A 139 -15.48 12.70 8.86
CA LEU A 139 -15.54 14.16 8.88
C LEU A 139 -16.94 14.70 8.52
N ILE A 140 -17.64 14.07 7.58
CA ILE A 140 -19.01 14.45 7.22
C ILE A 140 -20.00 14.05 8.33
N ASN A 141 -19.98 12.80 8.76
CA ASN A 141 -21.03 12.21 9.59
C ASN A 141 -20.82 12.46 11.09
N THR A 142 -19.60 12.70 11.55
CA THR A 142 -19.25 12.94 12.94
C THR A 142 -18.77 14.38 13.14
N GLY A 143 -17.92 14.88 12.24
CA GLY A 143 -17.44 16.26 12.27
C GLY A 143 -18.48 17.28 11.81
N GLY A 144 -19.54 16.86 11.10
CA GLY A 144 -20.60 17.76 10.63
C GLY A 144 -20.18 18.69 9.49
N PHE A 145 -19.03 18.43 8.84
CA PHE A 145 -18.52 19.27 7.77
C PHE A 145 -19.26 19.03 6.44
N ALA A 146 -19.37 20.06 5.60
CA ALA A 146 -19.98 19.96 4.29
C ALA A 146 -19.17 19.02 3.37
N LYS A 147 -19.87 18.15 2.61
CA LYS A 147 -19.25 17.13 1.73
C LYS A 147 -18.23 17.71 0.75
N GLY A 148 -18.57 18.84 0.10
CA GLY A 148 -17.70 19.48 -0.88
C GLY A 148 -16.39 19.98 -0.27
N ASP A 149 -16.45 20.53 0.94
CA ASP A 149 -15.27 21.06 1.63
C ASP A 149 -14.40 19.93 2.17
N VAL A 150 -15.00 18.84 2.68
CA VAL A 150 -14.28 17.62 3.06
C VAL A 150 -13.56 17.03 1.85
N ALA A 151 -14.23 16.93 0.69
CA ALA A 151 -13.62 16.41 -0.53
C ALA A 151 -12.40 17.24 -0.96
N ARG A 152 -12.51 18.58 -0.92
CA ARG A 152 -11.38 19.49 -1.24
C ARG A 152 -10.22 19.31 -0.25
N THR A 153 -10.51 19.27 1.05
CA THR A 153 -9.51 19.08 2.09
C THR A 153 -8.80 17.74 1.93
N MET A 154 -9.54 16.65 1.73
CA MET A 154 -8.95 15.33 1.53
C MET A 154 -8.14 15.24 0.23
N THR A 155 -8.54 15.94 -0.84
CA THR A 155 -7.75 16.03 -2.08
C THR A 155 -6.38 16.67 -1.80
N VAL A 156 -6.31 17.75 -1.03
CA VAL A 156 -5.05 18.38 -0.63
C VAL A 156 -4.23 17.43 0.26
N CYS A 157 -4.85 16.77 1.23
CA CYS A 157 -4.16 15.82 2.10
C CYS A 157 -3.58 14.63 1.31
N LEU A 158 -4.32 14.08 0.34
CA LEU A 158 -3.85 13.01 -0.54
C LEU A 158 -2.69 13.47 -1.44
N PHE A 159 -2.72 14.70 -1.93
CA PHE A 159 -1.61 15.27 -2.69
C PHE A 159 -0.34 15.34 -1.83
N VAL A 160 -0.43 15.84 -0.60
CA VAL A 160 0.69 15.83 0.35
C VAL A 160 1.15 14.40 0.62
N PHE A 161 0.22 13.47 0.84
CA PHE A 161 0.54 12.05 1.07
C PHE A 161 1.30 11.41 -0.09
N MET A 162 0.94 11.74 -1.32
CA MET A 162 1.65 11.29 -2.52
C MET A 162 3.10 11.79 -2.54
N ILE A 163 3.34 13.06 -2.18
CA ILE A 163 4.71 13.63 -2.09
C ILE A 163 5.51 12.99 -0.96
N LEU A 164 4.89 12.63 0.15
CA LEU A 164 5.56 11.96 1.27
C LEU A 164 6.12 10.59 0.90
N GLN A 165 5.56 9.89 -0.12
CA GLN A 165 6.01 8.55 -0.48
C GLN A 165 7.50 8.48 -0.83
N PRO A 166 8.02 9.24 -1.83
CA PRO A 166 9.43 9.19 -2.17
C PRO A 166 10.33 9.71 -1.05
N LEU A 167 9.87 10.69 -0.25
CA LEU A 167 10.63 11.21 0.88
C LEU A 167 10.83 10.15 1.95
N THR A 168 9.78 9.43 2.30
CA THR A 168 9.85 8.33 3.28
C THR A 168 10.58 7.12 2.72
N GLY A 169 10.47 6.85 1.42
CA GLY A 169 11.27 5.85 0.73
C GLY A 169 12.77 6.12 0.87
N LEU A 170 13.21 7.37 0.63
CA LEU A 170 14.60 7.79 0.87
C LEU A 170 15.01 7.70 2.34
N LEU A 171 14.13 8.05 3.26
CA LEU A 171 14.37 7.90 4.69
C LEU A 171 14.58 6.42 5.05
N SER A 172 13.73 5.54 4.53
CA SER A 172 13.84 4.10 4.73
C SER A 172 15.17 3.52 4.23
N ASP A 173 15.71 4.04 3.13
CA ASP A 173 17.02 3.62 2.64
C ASP A 173 18.16 4.00 3.62
N LYS A 174 17.98 5.08 4.39
CA LYS A 174 18.96 5.53 5.41
C LYS A 174 18.83 4.79 6.74
N ILE A 175 17.61 4.75 7.32
CA ILE A 175 17.39 4.20 8.67
C ILE A 175 17.11 2.69 8.68
N GLY A 176 16.83 2.11 7.50
CA GLY A 176 16.48 0.68 7.32
C GLY A 176 14.97 0.45 7.30
N ARG A 177 14.57 -0.55 6.53
CA ARG A 177 13.15 -0.87 6.30
C ARG A 177 12.46 -1.36 7.55
N LYS A 178 13.15 -2.18 8.37
CA LYS A 178 12.61 -2.67 9.65
C LYS A 178 12.30 -1.53 10.60
N ASN A 179 13.21 -0.56 10.73
CA ASN A 179 12.97 0.60 11.60
C ASN A 179 11.83 1.46 11.08
N THR A 180 11.77 1.70 9.77
CA THR A 180 10.70 2.49 9.15
C THR A 180 9.32 1.87 9.39
N ILE A 181 9.17 0.56 9.18
CA ILE A 181 7.89 -0.13 9.40
C ILE A 181 7.52 -0.22 10.87
N LEU A 182 8.50 -0.36 11.78
CA LEU A 182 8.26 -0.35 13.23
C LEU A 182 7.80 1.03 13.71
N ILE A 183 8.39 2.12 13.21
CA ILE A 183 7.94 3.49 13.51
C ILE A 183 6.48 3.66 13.11
N PHE A 184 6.10 3.23 11.89
CA PHE A 184 4.70 3.21 11.46
C PHE A 184 3.82 2.40 12.41
N GLY A 185 4.18 1.15 12.72
CA GLY A 185 3.38 0.27 13.55
C GLY A 185 3.17 0.80 14.97
N VAL A 186 4.23 1.31 15.59
CA VAL A 186 4.16 1.92 16.93
C VAL A 186 3.34 3.21 16.89
N ALA A 187 3.58 4.08 15.92
CA ALA A 187 2.82 5.32 15.76
C ALA A 187 1.32 5.04 15.53
N SER A 188 0.98 4.02 14.73
CA SER A 188 -0.42 3.60 14.53
C SER A 188 -1.03 3.04 15.81
N THR A 189 -0.27 2.25 16.59
CA THR A 189 -0.77 1.68 17.85
C THR A 189 -1.06 2.76 18.90
N VAL A 190 -0.13 3.69 19.08
CA VAL A 190 -0.25 4.72 20.12
C VAL A 190 -1.10 5.91 19.65
N GLY A 191 -1.03 6.22 18.35
CA GLY A 191 -1.59 7.43 17.77
C GLY A 191 -3.04 7.33 17.30
N THR A 192 -3.58 6.13 17.02
CA THR A 192 -4.92 6.00 16.42
C THR A 192 -6.02 6.58 17.32
N ILE A 193 -6.10 6.19 18.59
CA ILE A 193 -7.14 6.71 19.50
C ILE A 193 -6.99 8.22 19.69
N PRO A 194 -5.80 8.77 20.03
CA PRO A 194 -5.61 10.22 20.12
C PRO A 194 -5.95 10.95 18.83
N ALA A 195 -5.62 10.38 17.66
CA ALA A 195 -5.93 11.00 16.37
C ALA A 195 -7.44 11.14 16.15
N PHE A 196 -8.24 10.11 16.45
CA PHE A 196 -9.70 10.20 16.37
C PHE A 196 -10.27 11.21 17.36
N MET A 197 -9.78 11.23 18.60
CA MET A 197 -10.18 12.24 19.60
C MET A 197 -9.85 13.67 19.16
N LEU A 198 -8.65 13.88 18.59
CA LEU A 198 -8.25 15.17 18.05
C LEU A 198 -9.12 15.58 16.86
N LEU A 199 -9.50 14.65 15.98
CA LEU A 199 -10.36 14.91 14.83
C LEU A 199 -11.78 15.28 15.26
N GLU A 200 -12.33 14.62 16.29
CA GLU A 200 -13.64 14.97 16.87
C GLU A 200 -13.64 16.36 17.52
N ALA A 201 -12.53 16.76 18.11
CA ALA A 201 -12.39 18.06 18.74
C ALA A 201 -12.18 19.22 17.74
N GLN A 202 -11.96 18.93 16.42
CA GLN A 202 -11.74 19.98 15.43
C GLN A 202 -13.04 20.68 15.03
N SER A 203 -13.04 22.00 15.14
CA SER A 203 -14.12 22.87 14.64
C SER A 203 -13.85 23.40 13.23
N THR A 204 -12.66 23.14 12.67
CA THR A 204 -12.24 23.63 11.35
C THR A 204 -11.64 22.53 10.51
N LEU A 205 -11.87 22.57 9.19
CA LEU A 205 -11.27 21.63 8.24
C LEU A 205 -9.74 21.81 8.11
N ILE A 206 -9.22 23.00 8.38
CA ILE A 206 -7.77 23.22 8.40
C ILE A 206 -7.14 22.44 9.56
N GLY A 207 -7.73 22.48 10.75
CA GLY A 207 -7.27 21.69 11.90
C GLY A 207 -7.39 20.20 11.65
N ALA A 208 -8.52 19.73 11.12
CA ALA A 208 -8.73 18.34 10.76
C ALA A 208 -7.72 17.88 9.68
N GLY A 209 -7.49 18.70 8.65
CA GLY A 209 -6.49 18.43 7.60
C GLY A 209 -5.07 18.33 8.15
N ALA A 210 -4.69 19.18 9.10
CA ALA A 210 -3.38 19.10 9.73
C ALA A 210 -3.18 17.79 10.51
N VAL A 211 -4.20 17.33 11.24
CA VAL A 211 -4.17 16.02 11.93
C VAL A 211 -4.05 14.87 10.92
N ILE A 212 -4.79 14.92 9.81
CA ILE A 212 -4.76 13.90 8.75
C ILE A 212 -3.37 13.86 8.09
N ILE A 213 -2.77 15.01 7.79
CA ILE A 213 -1.41 15.09 7.24
C ILE A 213 -0.39 14.47 8.22
N LEU A 214 -0.52 14.73 9.50
CA LEU A 214 0.35 14.11 10.53
C LEU A 214 0.21 12.58 10.51
N ILE A 215 -1.01 12.07 10.42
CA ILE A 215 -1.26 10.62 10.27
C ILE A 215 -0.57 10.11 9.01
N PHE A 216 -0.69 10.80 7.88
CA PHE A 216 -0.08 10.41 6.60
C PHE A 216 1.45 10.40 6.63
N VAL A 217 2.09 11.23 7.45
CA VAL A 217 3.55 11.16 7.66
C VAL A 217 3.94 9.78 8.21
N PHE A 218 3.23 9.26 9.20
CA PHE A 218 3.52 7.93 9.75
C PHE A 218 3.06 6.81 8.83
N GLU A 219 1.88 6.94 8.21
CA GLU A 219 1.33 5.97 7.26
C GLU A 219 2.26 5.76 6.05
N SER A 220 2.96 6.81 5.60
CA SER A 220 3.95 6.72 4.54
C SER A 220 5.11 5.76 4.87
N GLY A 221 5.36 5.50 6.16
CA GLY A 221 6.34 4.52 6.62
C GLY A 221 6.02 3.07 6.21
N TYR A 222 4.73 2.74 6.07
CA TYR A 222 4.30 1.46 5.49
C TYR A 222 4.19 1.54 3.98
N THR A 223 3.48 2.54 3.46
CA THR A 223 3.10 2.58 2.06
C THR A 223 4.30 2.70 1.13
N SER A 224 5.31 3.52 1.48
CA SER A 224 6.50 3.74 0.63
C SER A 224 7.34 2.49 0.39
N ILE A 225 7.40 1.56 1.35
CA ILE A 225 8.27 0.38 1.28
C ILE A 225 7.51 -0.95 1.23
N SER A 226 6.18 -0.90 1.26
CA SER A 226 5.31 -2.07 1.33
C SER A 226 5.59 -3.11 0.24
N GLY A 227 5.84 -2.68 -1.00
CA GLY A 227 6.11 -3.57 -2.12
C GLY A 227 7.40 -4.35 -1.94
N ILE A 228 8.51 -3.65 -1.71
CA ILE A 228 9.82 -4.29 -1.57
C ILE A 228 9.93 -5.13 -0.31
N LEU A 229 9.35 -4.66 0.81
CA LEU A 229 9.37 -5.39 2.07
C LEU A 229 8.72 -6.77 1.94
N LYS A 230 7.58 -6.84 1.26
CA LYS A 230 6.88 -8.11 0.99
C LYS A 230 7.66 -9.00 0.03
N ALA A 231 8.26 -8.41 -1.01
CA ALA A 231 9.04 -9.14 -2.00
C ALA A 231 10.28 -9.80 -1.39
N GLU A 232 10.93 -9.15 -0.43
CA GLU A 232 12.11 -9.67 0.27
C GLU A 232 11.80 -10.86 1.21
N MET A 233 10.54 -11.06 1.59
CA MET A 233 10.13 -12.14 2.48
C MET A 233 9.97 -13.49 1.79
N PHE A 234 9.89 -13.52 0.45
CA PHE A 234 9.66 -14.74 -0.31
C PHE A 234 10.82 -15.04 -1.27
N PRO A 235 11.23 -16.34 -1.38
CA PRO A 235 12.15 -16.78 -2.42
C PRO A 235 11.61 -16.46 -3.83
N THR A 236 12.52 -16.33 -4.80
CA THR A 236 12.20 -15.87 -6.17
C THR A 236 11.11 -16.71 -6.83
N TYR A 237 11.16 -18.05 -6.70
CA TYR A 237 10.24 -18.98 -7.35
C TYR A 237 8.77 -18.89 -6.88
N ILE A 238 8.51 -18.40 -5.65
CA ILE A 238 7.14 -18.21 -5.12
C ILE A 238 6.80 -16.75 -4.81
N ARG A 239 7.72 -15.80 -5.05
CA ARG A 239 7.57 -14.39 -4.68
C ARG A 239 6.30 -13.76 -5.23
N GLY A 240 6.01 -13.98 -6.50
CA GLY A 240 4.81 -13.44 -7.14
C GLY A 240 3.53 -13.93 -6.47
N LEU A 241 3.40 -15.23 -6.20
CA LEU A 241 2.27 -15.80 -5.50
C LEU A 241 2.23 -15.36 -4.04
N GLY A 242 3.37 -15.43 -3.34
CA GLY A 242 3.47 -15.08 -1.92
C GLY A 242 3.04 -13.65 -1.66
N VAL A 243 3.54 -12.69 -2.43
CA VAL A 243 3.17 -11.27 -2.31
C VAL A 243 1.72 -11.06 -2.75
N GLY A 244 1.34 -11.58 -3.93
CA GLY A 244 0.01 -11.36 -4.50
C GLY A 244 -1.11 -11.94 -3.64
N PHE A 245 -0.98 -13.20 -3.19
CA PHE A 245 -1.98 -13.87 -2.39
C PHE A 245 -2.13 -13.25 -1.00
N THR A 246 -1.03 -13.02 -0.29
CA THR A 246 -1.08 -12.39 1.05
C THR A 246 -1.61 -10.96 0.97
N TYR A 247 -1.25 -10.21 -0.08
CA TYR A 247 -1.81 -8.88 -0.31
C TYR A 247 -3.32 -8.93 -0.60
N ALA A 248 -3.76 -9.83 -1.48
CA ALA A 248 -5.18 -9.95 -1.81
C ALA A 248 -6.02 -10.30 -0.57
N VAL A 249 -5.58 -11.29 0.22
CA VAL A 249 -6.28 -11.70 1.46
C VAL A 249 -6.27 -10.57 2.50
N GLY A 250 -5.10 -10.02 2.81
CA GLY A 250 -4.98 -8.97 3.83
C GLY A 250 -5.72 -7.69 3.45
N ASN A 251 -5.60 -7.27 2.18
CA ASN A 251 -6.26 -6.07 1.69
C ASN A 251 -7.79 -6.22 1.62
N SER A 252 -8.30 -7.36 1.17
CA SER A 252 -9.75 -7.58 1.08
C SER A 252 -10.41 -7.73 2.44
N LEU A 253 -9.79 -8.52 3.34
CA LEU A 253 -10.38 -8.80 4.66
C LEU A 253 -10.29 -7.58 5.61
N PHE A 254 -9.18 -6.86 5.61
CA PHE A 254 -8.96 -5.78 6.58
C PHE A 254 -9.11 -4.40 5.96
N GLY A 255 -8.55 -4.18 4.79
CA GLY A 255 -8.69 -2.91 4.08
C GLY A 255 -10.11 -2.70 3.54
N GLY A 256 -10.60 -3.64 2.74
CA GLY A 256 -11.92 -3.54 2.11
C GLY A 256 -13.08 -3.55 3.10
N SER A 257 -12.92 -4.17 4.28
CA SER A 257 -13.95 -4.18 5.33
C SER A 257 -13.88 -2.99 6.29
N ALA A 258 -12.83 -2.19 6.26
CA ALA A 258 -12.60 -1.11 7.24
C ALA A 258 -13.79 -0.17 7.38
N GLU A 259 -14.30 0.33 6.26
CA GLU A 259 -15.46 1.22 6.25
C GLU A 259 -16.74 0.51 6.72
N TYR A 260 -16.96 -0.74 6.28
CA TYR A 260 -18.12 -1.53 6.69
C TYR A 260 -18.16 -1.75 8.22
N VAL A 261 -17.00 -2.12 8.79
CA VAL A 261 -16.87 -2.30 10.25
C VAL A 261 -17.09 -0.98 10.97
N ALA A 262 -16.50 0.13 10.50
CA ALA A 262 -16.66 1.44 11.10
C ALA A 262 -18.13 1.90 11.13
N LEU A 263 -18.81 1.82 9.99
CA LEU A 263 -20.21 2.22 9.87
C LEU A 263 -21.14 1.26 10.63
N GLY A 264 -20.85 -0.04 10.61
CA GLY A 264 -21.60 -1.04 11.37
C GLY A 264 -21.54 -0.78 12.88
N LEU A 265 -20.36 -0.51 13.42
CA LEU A 265 -20.18 -0.15 14.84
C LEU A 265 -20.86 1.18 15.17
N LYS A 266 -20.79 2.17 14.30
CA LYS A 266 -21.48 3.44 14.48
C LYS A 266 -23.00 3.25 14.53
N ASN A 267 -23.58 2.48 13.62
CA ASN A 267 -25.01 2.21 13.56
C ASN A 267 -25.50 1.39 14.78
N ALA A 268 -24.63 0.57 15.37
CA ALA A 268 -24.89 -0.16 16.60
C ALA A 268 -24.73 0.71 17.87
N GLY A 269 -24.43 2.01 17.75
CA GLY A 269 -24.20 2.91 18.90
C GLY A 269 -22.81 2.81 19.54
N HIS A 270 -21.89 2.09 18.92
CA HIS A 270 -20.54 1.83 19.45
C HIS A 270 -19.44 2.46 18.57
N ALA A 271 -19.61 3.71 18.13
CA ALA A 271 -18.66 4.40 17.25
C ALA A 271 -17.21 4.37 17.78
N ASN A 272 -17.03 4.53 19.10
CA ASN A 272 -15.72 4.52 19.75
C ASN A 272 -15.01 3.16 19.72
N ALA A 273 -15.70 2.07 19.37
CA ALA A 273 -15.09 0.76 19.25
C ALA A 273 -14.21 0.64 17.97
N PHE A 274 -14.47 1.46 16.95
CA PHE A 274 -13.68 1.39 15.71
C PHE A 274 -12.21 1.82 15.89
N PRO A 275 -11.90 2.97 16.50
CA PRO A 275 -10.50 3.32 16.82
C PRO A 275 -9.81 2.27 17.70
N ILE A 276 -10.52 1.65 18.64
CA ILE A 276 -9.98 0.56 19.47
C ILE A 276 -9.65 -0.65 18.61
N TYR A 277 -10.55 -1.06 17.71
CA TYR A 277 -10.31 -2.14 16.75
C TYR A 277 -9.04 -1.89 15.91
N VAL A 278 -8.91 -0.69 15.33
CA VAL A 278 -7.72 -0.32 14.54
C VAL A 278 -6.46 -0.37 15.40
N THR A 279 -6.51 0.12 16.64
CA THR A 279 -5.39 0.10 17.60
C THR A 279 -4.96 -1.32 17.95
N VAL A 280 -5.91 -2.22 18.25
CA VAL A 280 -5.61 -3.63 18.56
C VAL A 280 -4.98 -4.31 17.35
N MET A 281 -5.51 -4.08 16.15
CA MET A 281 -4.94 -4.62 14.92
C MET A 281 -3.53 -4.05 14.66
N ALA A 282 -3.29 -2.77 14.97
CA ALA A 282 -1.97 -2.16 14.87
C ALA A 282 -0.97 -2.82 15.83
N ALA A 283 -1.35 -3.07 17.07
CA ALA A 283 -0.52 -3.77 18.04
C ALA A 283 -0.17 -5.21 17.58
N LEU A 284 -1.13 -5.95 17.04
CA LEU A 284 -0.88 -7.27 16.42
C LEU A 284 0.07 -7.17 15.23
N GLY A 285 -0.08 -6.12 14.41
CA GLY A 285 0.83 -5.83 13.29
C GLY A 285 2.25 -5.55 13.77
N VAL A 286 2.43 -4.82 14.86
CA VAL A 286 3.77 -4.59 15.47
C VAL A 286 4.40 -5.92 15.88
N VAL A 287 3.64 -6.84 16.47
CA VAL A 287 4.16 -8.18 16.80
C VAL A 287 4.67 -8.88 15.52
N ALA A 288 3.91 -8.85 14.42
CA ALA A 288 4.38 -9.40 13.15
C ALA A 288 5.66 -8.71 12.64
N MET A 289 5.76 -7.38 12.78
CA MET A 289 6.92 -6.60 12.35
C MET A 289 8.18 -6.92 13.16
N LEU A 290 8.07 -7.33 14.43
CA LEU A 290 9.21 -7.75 15.24
C LEU A 290 9.89 -9.02 14.68
N PHE A 291 9.12 -9.88 14.02
CA PHE A 291 9.63 -11.09 13.35
C PHE A 291 10.27 -10.82 11.97
N LEU A 292 10.27 -9.57 11.50
CA LEU A 292 11.02 -9.19 10.30
C LEU A 292 12.53 -9.32 10.54
N HIS A 293 13.23 -9.91 9.56
CA HIS A 293 14.68 -9.84 9.54
C HIS A 293 15.11 -8.46 8.98
N ASP A 294 16.29 -8.01 9.41
CA ASP A 294 16.86 -6.78 8.84
C ASP A 294 17.34 -7.08 7.42
N SER A 295 16.69 -6.47 6.43
CA SER A 295 17.01 -6.64 5.01
C SER A 295 18.37 -6.07 4.61
N ARG A 296 19.04 -5.29 5.47
CA ARG A 296 20.42 -4.84 5.26
C ARG A 296 21.42 -6.00 5.35
N THR A 297 21.13 -7.01 6.17
CA THR A 297 22.00 -8.15 6.42
C THR A 297 21.52 -9.43 5.74
N HIS A 298 20.22 -9.53 5.41
CA HIS A 298 19.57 -10.76 4.93
C HIS A 298 18.58 -10.47 3.80
N SER A 299 19.02 -9.82 2.71
CA SER A 299 18.18 -9.60 1.54
C SER A 299 18.21 -10.85 0.64
N THR A 300 17.07 -11.51 0.44
CA THR A 300 16.92 -12.61 -0.54
C THR A 300 17.03 -12.13 -1.98
N ILE A 301 16.99 -10.80 -2.22
CA ILE A 301 17.19 -10.20 -3.53
C ILE A 301 18.67 -10.07 -3.85
N ASP A 302 19.52 -9.74 -2.86
CA ASP A 302 20.96 -9.56 -3.06
C ASP A 302 21.72 -10.88 -2.96
N ASN A 303 21.21 -11.86 -2.23
CA ASN A 303 21.85 -13.15 -2.06
C ASN A 303 20.79 -14.27 -2.11
N PRO A 304 20.48 -14.82 -3.31
CA PRO A 304 19.50 -15.89 -3.48
C PRO A 304 19.81 -17.16 -2.68
N GLU A 305 21.09 -17.39 -2.36
CA GLU A 305 21.55 -18.53 -1.56
C GLU A 305 21.39 -18.32 -0.05
N SER A 306 21.28 -17.09 0.41
CA SER A 306 21.06 -16.75 1.81
C SER A 306 19.61 -16.89 2.25
N SER A 307 18.83 -17.84 1.69
CA SER A 307 17.46 -18.05 2.10
C SER A 307 17.41 -18.56 3.55
N ALA A 308 17.66 -17.67 4.51
CA ALA A 308 17.45 -17.91 5.94
C ALA A 308 16.00 -18.34 6.25
N TYR A 309 15.11 -18.25 5.25
CA TYR A 309 13.74 -18.71 5.25
C TYR A 309 13.52 -20.07 4.56
N ALA A 310 14.55 -20.63 3.88
CA ALA A 310 14.41 -21.88 3.13
C ALA A 310 14.61 -23.14 3.97
N LYS A 311 15.12 -23.03 5.19
CA LYS A 311 15.35 -24.18 6.07
C LYS A 311 15.05 -23.80 7.52
N LYS A 312 13.78 -23.89 7.90
CA LYS A 312 13.36 -24.39 9.24
C LYS A 312 11.84 -24.46 9.32
#